data_b763fef0b294acce6cf1f84d7facbbfd
#
_entry.id   b763fef0b294acce6cf1f84d7facbbfd
#
_cell.length_a   1.000
_cell.length_b   1.000
_cell.length_c   1.000
_cell.angle_alpha   90.00
_cell.angle_beta   90.00
_cell.angle_gamma   90.00
#
_symmetry.space_group_name_H-M   'P 1'
#
loop_
_entity.id
_entity.type
_entity.pdbx_description
1 polymer ?
#
loop_
_entity_poly.entity_id
_entity_poly.type
_entity_poly.pdbx_seq_one_letter_code
_entity_poly.pdbx_strand_id
1 'polypeptide(L)'
;MAPVVANLIEVERYIEKRSKELLQARMEAEKLIDSLSDERHRAVLKSYYFSRRNWQDVADALHYDVRTATRLHGIALLEMKKMS
;
A
#
# COMPACT_ATOMS: atom_id res chain seq x y z
N MET A 1 7.56 11.47 -39.27
CA MET A 1 8.12 11.03 -38.01
C MET A 1 7.78 12.05 -36.93
N ALA A 2 7.17 11.63 -35.84
CA ALA A 2 6.83 12.55 -34.77
C ALA A 2 8.11 13.14 -34.16
N PRO A 3 8.12 14.46 -33.88
CA PRO A 3 9.26 15.08 -33.22
C PRO A 3 9.54 14.44 -31.84
N VAL A 4 10.78 14.31 -31.48
CA VAL A 4 11.20 13.76 -30.18
C VAL A 4 10.53 14.52 -29.03
N VAL A 5 10.37 15.84 -29.19
CA VAL A 5 9.72 16.70 -28.18
C VAL A 5 8.27 16.28 -27.94
N ALA A 6 7.52 15.95 -29.01
CA ALA A 6 6.14 15.51 -28.87
C ALA A 6 6.03 14.20 -28.10
N ASN A 7 6.96 13.25 -28.36
CA ASN A 7 7.00 11.98 -27.63
C ASN A 7 7.31 12.20 -26.15
N LEU A 8 8.19 13.15 -25.84
CA LEU A 8 8.52 13.49 -24.45
C LEU A 8 7.30 14.07 -23.71
N ILE A 9 6.52 14.94 -24.37
CA ILE A 9 5.31 15.50 -23.79
C ILE A 9 4.29 14.41 -23.51
N GLU A 10 4.10 13.47 -24.42
CA GLU A 10 3.19 12.34 -24.23
C GLU A 10 3.63 11.45 -23.05
N VAL A 11 4.93 11.17 -22.93
CA VAL A 11 5.47 10.39 -21.83
C VAL A 11 5.27 11.13 -20.51
N GLU A 12 5.53 12.42 -20.45
CA GLU A 12 5.31 13.22 -19.25
C GLU A 12 3.84 13.20 -18.80
N ARG A 13 2.91 13.36 -19.74
CA ARG A 13 1.47 13.28 -19.46
C ARG A 13 1.06 11.92 -18.92
N TYR A 14 1.61 10.87 -19.51
CA TYR A 14 1.36 9.51 -19.05
C TYR A 14 1.86 9.30 -17.62
N ILE A 15 3.08 9.75 -17.33
CA ILE A 15 3.67 9.65 -15.99
C ILE A 15 2.82 10.42 -14.97
N GLU A 16 2.42 11.65 -15.29
CA GLU A 16 1.57 12.47 -14.42
C GLU A 16 0.25 11.78 -14.11
N LYS A 17 -0.40 11.25 -15.13
CA LYS A 17 -1.68 10.55 -14.98
C LYS A 17 -1.54 9.33 -14.08
N ARG A 18 -0.52 8.50 -14.34
CA ARG A 18 -0.26 7.30 -13.55
C ARG A 18 0.10 7.64 -12.10
N SER A 19 0.88 8.71 -11.92
CA SER A 19 1.25 9.16 -10.57
C SER A 19 0.03 9.60 -9.77
N LYS A 20 -0.91 10.32 -10.40
CA LYS A 20 -2.16 10.72 -9.76
C LYS A 20 -3.02 9.51 -9.40
N GLU A 21 -3.13 8.54 -10.31
CA GLU A 21 -3.90 7.32 -10.07
C GLU A 21 -3.32 6.52 -8.91
N LEU A 22 -1.99 6.39 -8.85
CA LEU A 22 -1.31 5.69 -7.76
C LEU A 22 -1.49 6.40 -6.43
N LEU A 23 -1.40 7.73 -6.42
CA LEU A 23 -1.61 8.50 -5.20
C LEU A 23 -3.04 8.36 -4.69
N GLN A 24 -4.03 8.43 -5.58
CA GLN A 24 -5.44 8.23 -5.22
C GLN A 24 -5.69 6.84 -4.68
N ALA A 25 -5.13 5.81 -5.33
CA ALA A 25 -5.25 4.43 -4.86
C ALA A 25 -4.64 4.27 -3.47
N ARG A 26 -3.50 4.89 -3.22
CA ARG A 26 -2.86 4.86 -1.90
C ARG A 26 -3.72 5.54 -0.85
N MET A 27 -4.29 6.70 -1.15
CA MET A 27 -5.16 7.41 -0.23
C MET A 27 -6.41 6.61 0.12
N GLU A 28 -7.01 5.96 -0.86
CA GLU A 28 -8.17 5.08 -0.65
C GLU A 28 -7.79 3.88 0.22
N ALA A 29 -6.64 3.27 -0.04
CA ALA A 29 -6.13 2.18 0.77
C ALA A 29 -5.87 2.61 2.21
N GLU A 30 -5.28 3.78 2.42
CA GLU A 30 -5.06 4.32 3.75
C GLU A 30 -6.37 4.52 4.51
N LYS A 31 -7.40 5.04 3.85
CA LYS A 31 -8.72 5.21 4.46
C LYS A 31 -9.32 3.88 4.90
N LEU A 32 -9.20 2.85 4.05
CA LEU A 32 -9.68 1.51 4.39
C LEU A 32 -8.92 0.95 5.59
N ILE A 33 -7.61 1.08 5.59
CA ILE A 33 -6.78 0.60 6.69
C ILE A 33 -7.12 1.35 7.98
N ASP A 34 -7.27 2.67 7.91
CA ASP A 34 -7.56 3.49 9.07
C ASP A 34 -8.96 3.21 9.67
N SER A 35 -9.85 2.63 8.88
CA SER A 35 -11.18 2.24 9.36
C SER A 35 -11.19 0.93 10.14
N LEU A 36 -10.09 0.17 10.13
CA LEU A 36 -9.96 -1.02 10.97
C LEU A 36 -9.87 -0.63 12.44
N SER A 37 -10.55 -1.36 13.30
CA SER A 37 -10.62 -1.04 14.72
C SER A 37 -9.35 -1.41 15.48
N ASP A 38 -8.64 -2.45 15.05
CA ASP A 38 -7.45 -2.94 15.75
C ASP A 38 -6.19 -2.24 15.25
N GLU A 39 -5.51 -1.55 16.16
CA GLU A 39 -4.28 -0.83 15.86
C GLU A 39 -3.18 -1.73 15.31
N ARG A 40 -3.09 -2.98 15.77
CA ARG A 40 -2.08 -3.94 15.29
C ARG A 40 -2.33 -4.30 13.83
N HIS A 41 -3.59 -4.44 13.44
CA HIS A 41 -3.98 -4.72 12.05
C HIS A 41 -3.58 -3.55 11.16
N ARG A 42 -3.88 -2.32 11.57
CA ARG A 42 -3.48 -1.13 10.81
C ARG A 42 -1.97 -1.05 10.65
N ALA A 43 -1.22 -1.27 11.73
CA ALA A 43 0.24 -1.19 11.71
C ALA A 43 0.86 -2.21 10.78
N VAL A 44 0.39 -3.46 10.79
CA VAL A 44 0.91 -4.52 9.92
C VAL A 44 0.64 -4.19 8.45
N LEU A 45 -0.58 -3.76 8.12
CA LEU A 45 -0.92 -3.43 6.73
C LEU A 45 -0.13 -2.23 6.21
N LYS A 46 0.00 -1.19 7.00
CA LYS A 46 0.79 -0.01 6.61
C LYS A 46 2.26 -0.34 6.43
N SER A 47 2.83 -1.11 7.34
CA SER A 47 4.24 -1.49 7.26
C SER A 47 4.52 -2.35 6.02
N TYR A 48 3.67 -3.32 5.74
CA TYR A 48 3.88 -4.21 4.61
C TYR A 48 3.67 -3.52 3.27
N TYR A 49 2.57 -2.79 3.11
CA TYR A 49 2.20 -2.24 1.80
C TYR A 49 2.87 -0.90 1.49
N PHE A 50 3.03 -0.03 2.48
CA PHE A 50 3.53 1.31 2.22
C PHE A 50 5.03 1.47 2.44
N SER A 51 5.65 0.61 3.24
CA SER A 51 7.09 0.66 3.47
C SER A 51 7.88 -0.31 2.60
N ARG A 52 7.20 -1.08 1.74
CA ARG A 52 7.81 -2.07 0.83
C ARG A 52 8.78 -3.02 1.53
N ARG A 53 8.46 -3.40 2.75
CA ARG A 53 9.32 -4.27 3.55
C ARG A 53 8.97 -5.73 3.30
N ASN A 54 9.97 -6.61 3.47
CA ASN A 54 9.69 -8.03 3.53
C ASN A 54 9.12 -8.38 4.92
N TRP A 55 8.66 -9.62 5.11
CA TRP A 55 8.03 -10.00 6.37
C TRP A 55 8.97 -9.92 7.57
N GLN A 56 10.26 -10.19 7.38
CA GLN A 56 11.23 -10.06 8.47
C GLN A 56 11.34 -8.60 8.92
N ASP A 57 11.40 -7.67 7.97
CA ASP A 57 11.49 -6.23 8.28
C ASP A 57 10.22 -5.74 8.97
N VAL A 58 9.05 -6.19 8.53
CA VAL A 58 7.77 -5.83 9.17
C VAL A 58 7.73 -6.34 10.60
N ALA A 59 8.10 -7.58 10.81
CA ALA A 59 8.10 -8.19 12.14
C ALA A 59 9.07 -7.44 13.07
N ASP A 60 10.28 -7.16 12.60
CA ASP A 60 11.28 -6.45 13.38
C ASP A 60 10.82 -5.04 13.75
N ALA A 61 10.25 -4.31 12.79
CA ALA A 61 9.78 -2.95 13.02
C ALA A 61 8.66 -2.87 14.05
N LEU A 62 7.80 -3.88 14.11
CA LEU A 62 6.64 -3.92 15.00
C LEU A 62 6.89 -4.74 16.27
N HIS A 63 8.10 -5.26 16.44
CA HIS A 63 8.47 -6.11 17.59
C HIS A 63 7.64 -7.39 17.69
N TYR A 64 7.34 -8.00 16.54
CA TYR A 64 6.70 -9.31 16.43
C TYR A 64 7.66 -10.32 15.79
N ASP A 65 7.34 -11.60 15.91
CA ASP A 65 7.97 -12.59 15.03
C ASP A 65 7.24 -12.62 13.68
N VAL A 66 7.88 -13.23 12.67
CA VAL A 66 7.29 -13.30 11.32
C VAL A 66 5.96 -14.04 11.34
N ARG A 67 5.85 -15.10 12.12
CA ARG A 67 4.61 -15.88 12.22
C ARG A 67 3.44 -15.04 12.73
N THR A 68 3.68 -14.24 13.76
CA THR A 68 2.66 -13.34 14.32
C THR A 68 2.29 -12.24 13.32
N ALA A 69 3.27 -11.63 12.66
CA ALA A 69 3.04 -10.57 11.67
C ALA A 69 2.20 -11.09 10.50
N THR A 70 2.52 -12.25 9.95
CA THR A 70 1.76 -12.84 8.84
C THR A 70 0.35 -13.25 9.26
N ARG A 71 0.18 -13.75 10.47
CA ARG A 71 -1.14 -14.07 11.01
C ARG A 71 -2.01 -12.83 11.14
N LEU A 72 -1.47 -11.75 11.70
CA LEU A 72 -2.18 -10.48 11.82
C LEU A 72 -2.56 -9.90 10.46
N HIS A 73 -1.71 -10.04 9.47
CA HIS A 73 -1.99 -9.63 8.09
C HIS A 73 -3.21 -10.37 7.54
N GLY A 74 -3.25 -11.69 7.69
CA GLY A 74 -4.38 -12.49 7.25
C GLY A 74 -5.69 -12.10 7.92
N ILE A 75 -5.66 -11.89 9.24
CA ILE A 75 -6.83 -11.47 10.01
C ILE A 75 -7.30 -10.09 9.56
N ALA A 76 -6.36 -9.16 9.36
CA ALA A 76 -6.68 -7.80 8.92
C ALA A 76 -7.34 -7.79 7.53
N LEU A 77 -6.84 -8.60 6.60
CA LEU A 77 -7.43 -8.71 5.27
C LEU A 77 -8.86 -9.28 5.31
N LEU A 78 -9.10 -10.25 6.18
CA LEU A 78 -10.46 -10.79 6.37
C LEU A 78 -11.39 -9.73 6.93
N GLU A 79 -10.94 -8.93 7.88
CA GLU A 79 -11.72 -7.83 8.42
C GLU A 79 -12.06 -6.79 7.35
N MET A 80 -11.08 -6.41 6.51
CA MET A 80 -11.30 -5.50 5.40
C MET A 80 -12.34 -6.06 4.40
N LYS A 81 -12.28 -7.35 4.11
CA LYS A 81 -13.23 -8.00 3.22
C LYS A 81 -14.66 -7.90 3.75
N LYS A 82 -14.85 -8.01 5.06
CA LYS A 82 -16.17 -7.87 5.69
C LYS A 82 -16.72 -6.46 5.64
N MET A 83 -15.86 -5.47 5.53
CA MET A 83 -16.23 -4.05 5.49
C MET A 83 -16.61 -3.57 4.09
N SER A 84 -16.23 -4.28 3.06
CA SER A 84 -16.48 -3.85 1.67
C SER A 84 -17.78 -4.42 1.07
#